data_d13786b7ce503b6360205f64ea6630f8
#
_entry.id   d13786b7ce503b6360205f64ea6630f8
#
_cell.length_a   1.000
_cell.length_b   1.000
_cell.length_c   1.000
_cell.angle_alpha   90.00
_cell.angle_beta   90.00
_cell.angle_gamma   90.00
#
_symmetry.space_group_name_H-M   'P 1'
#
loop_
_entity.id
_entity.type
_entity.pdbx_description
1 polymer ?
#
loop_
_entity_poly.entity_id
_entity_poly.type
_entity_poly.pdbx_seq_one_letter_code
_entity_poly.pdbx_strand_id
1 'polypeptide(L)'
;MKYRIVGDTMPAVEIMFDSKGESVFTQSGGMTWMSDGIAMATNTRGGLMKGIGRMFAGESLFMATYTAQRPGALIAFASTVAGQIYPLDVSATGGLICQKGAFLCAQDSVNVNISFTKKISSGFFGGEGFILQDISGQGIAFLEVDGDLVEKQLAPGEILKVDTGNVVAFDRSVRYEIETVKGLGNIFFGGEGLFLTKLTGPGRVLLQTQNLAEFAGFSPLLLRSSFTG
;
A
#
# COMPACT_ATOMS: atom_id res chain seq x y z
N MET A 1 -0.66 13.90 18.08
CA MET A 1 0.17 13.78 16.86
C MET A 1 -0.42 14.65 15.77
N LYS A 2 0.40 15.44 15.07
CA LYS A 2 0.03 16.28 13.92
C LYS A 2 0.76 15.79 12.69
N TYR A 3 0.20 16.02 11.51
CA TYR A 3 0.88 15.69 10.27
C TYR A 3 0.69 16.79 9.23
N ARG A 4 1.56 16.81 8.24
CA ARG A 4 1.42 17.59 7.00
C ARG A 4 1.99 16.79 5.82
N ILE A 5 1.41 16.97 4.66
CA ILE A 5 1.95 16.45 3.41
C ILE A 5 2.81 17.56 2.79
N VAL A 6 4.04 17.24 2.41
CA VAL A 6 5.01 18.14 1.80
C VAL A 6 5.43 17.59 0.44
N GLY A 7 5.68 18.48 -0.53
CA GLY A 7 5.94 18.10 -1.92
C GLY A 7 4.66 17.86 -2.70
N ASP A 8 4.72 18.08 -4.01
CA ASP A 8 3.56 17.97 -4.91
C ASP A 8 3.65 16.72 -5.79
N THR A 9 4.76 16.50 -6.47
CA THR A 9 4.91 15.38 -7.41
C THR A 9 5.30 14.06 -6.73
N MET A 10 6.24 14.13 -5.79
CA MET A 10 6.69 13.00 -4.97
C MET A 10 6.54 13.40 -3.49
N PRO A 11 5.35 13.30 -2.95
CA PRO A 11 5.06 13.82 -1.62
C PRO A 11 5.66 12.98 -0.51
N ALA A 12 5.85 13.63 0.64
CA ALA A 12 6.13 12.95 1.90
C ALA A 12 5.11 13.39 2.95
N VAL A 13 4.74 12.49 3.85
CA VAL A 13 4.04 12.85 5.08
C VAL A 13 5.04 13.08 6.19
N GLU A 14 5.07 14.30 6.72
CA GLU A 14 5.78 14.62 7.95
C GLU A 14 4.83 14.50 9.15
N ILE A 15 5.24 13.74 10.14
CA ILE A 15 4.47 13.48 11.36
C ILE A 15 5.25 14.05 12.54
N MET A 16 4.63 14.96 13.29
CA MET A 16 5.17 15.54 14.52
C MET A 16 4.45 14.95 15.72
N PHE A 17 5.21 14.38 16.63
CA PHE A 17 4.71 13.80 17.86
C PHE A 17 4.44 14.88 18.91
N ASP A 18 3.25 14.89 19.50
CA ASP A 18 2.88 15.84 20.57
C ASP A 18 3.45 15.39 21.92
N SER A 19 3.67 14.10 22.13
CA SER A 19 4.08 13.51 23.40
C SER A 19 5.14 12.42 23.27
N LYS A 20 5.95 12.25 24.31
CA LYS A 20 6.81 11.07 24.46
C LYS A 20 5.95 9.81 24.51
N GLY A 21 6.39 8.76 23.82
CA GLY A 21 5.71 7.45 23.78
C GLY A 21 4.72 7.30 22.63
N GLU A 22 4.35 8.38 21.94
CA GLU A 22 3.58 8.25 20.69
C GLU A 22 4.41 7.50 19.64
N SER A 23 3.75 6.65 18.86
CA SER A 23 4.42 5.79 17.89
C SER A 23 3.68 5.74 16.56
N VAL A 24 4.47 5.57 15.52
CA VAL A 24 4.00 5.22 14.18
C VAL A 24 4.76 4.01 13.67
N PHE A 25 4.18 3.30 12.73
CA PHE A 25 4.84 2.17 12.10
C PHE A 25 4.68 2.19 10.58
N THR A 26 5.63 1.54 9.91
CA THR A 26 5.62 1.30 8.48
C THR A 26 6.06 -0.12 8.18
N GLN A 27 5.84 -0.58 6.96
CA GLN A 27 6.52 -1.75 6.45
C GLN A 27 8.02 -1.46 6.26
N SER A 28 8.84 -2.50 6.25
CA SER A 28 10.30 -2.36 6.16
C SER A 28 10.72 -1.41 5.03
N GLY A 29 11.53 -0.40 5.36
CA GLY A 29 12.15 0.51 4.39
C GLY A 29 11.40 1.82 4.11
N GLY A 30 10.26 2.10 4.73
CA GLY A 30 9.43 3.27 4.41
C GLY A 30 9.89 4.62 5.00
N MET A 31 10.74 4.66 6.03
CA MET A 31 11.19 5.91 6.65
C MET A 31 12.22 6.64 5.78
N THR A 32 12.01 7.94 5.57
CA THR A 32 12.87 8.76 4.71
C THR A 32 13.80 9.67 5.52
N TRP A 33 13.29 10.41 6.51
CA TRP A 33 14.07 11.18 7.48
C TRP A 33 13.39 11.26 8.82
N MET A 34 14.14 11.49 9.86
CA MET A 34 13.64 11.74 11.21
C MET A 34 14.55 12.66 11.99
N SER A 35 13.99 13.40 12.96
CA SER A 35 14.75 14.18 13.92
C SER A 35 15.38 13.27 14.98
N ASP A 36 16.36 13.79 15.70
CA ASP A 36 16.83 13.16 16.95
C ASP A 36 15.69 12.99 17.95
N GLY A 37 15.81 11.99 18.82
CA GLY A 37 14.80 11.68 19.85
C GLY A 37 13.68 10.76 19.37
N ILE A 38 13.94 9.90 18.40
CA ILE A 38 13.06 8.82 17.96
C ILE A 38 13.80 7.48 18.11
N ALA A 39 13.19 6.54 18.81
CA ALA A 39 13.66 5.16 18.91
C ALA A 39 13.00 4.31 17.83
N MET A 40 13.79 3.48 17.12
CA MET A 40 13.33 2.54 16.13
C MET A 40 13.40 1.12 16.69
N ALA A 41 12.34 0.35 16.51
CA ALA A 41 12.29 -1.08 16.79
C ALA A 41 11.71 -1.83 15.58
N THR A 42 12.35 -2.92 15.20
CA THR A 42 11.85 -3.82 14.16
C THR A 42 11.21 -5.03 14.85
N ASN A 43 9.93 -5.25 14.58
CA ASN A 43 9.20 -6.38 15.14
C ASN A 43 8.17 -6.93 14.15
N THR A 44 7.75 -8.18 14.37
CA THR A 44 6.57 -8.75 13.72
C THR A 44 5.35 -8.39 14.56
N ARG A 45 4.55 -7.39 14.14
CA ARG A 45 3.29 -7.07 14.81
C ARG A 45 2.35 -8.29 14.80
N GLY A 46 1.93 -8.73 15.97
CA GLY A 46 1.01 -9.87 16.11
C GLY A 46 1.54 -11.06 16.91
N GLY A 47 2.70 -10.92 17.59
CA GLY A 47 3.29 -11.93 18.46
C GLY A 47 4.08 -13.01 17.72
N LEU A 48 5.08 -13.56 18.42
CA LEU A 48 6.06 -14.50 17.87
C LEU A 48 5.40 -15.76 17.24
N MET A 49 4.33 -16.28 17.84
CA MET A 49 3.62 -17.48 17.31
C MET A 49 2.78 -17.18 16.06
N LYS A 50 2.19 -15.99 15.93
CA LYS A 50 1.49 -15.58 14.70
C LYS A 50 2.48 -15.24 13.58
N GLY A 51 3.67 -14.74 13.93
CA GLY A 51 4.76 -14.49 12.98
C GLY A 51 5.35 -15.77 12.36
N ILE A 52 5.54 -16.81 13.15
CA ILE A 52 6.09 -18.09 12.67
C ILE A 52 5.13 -18.77 11.68
N GLY A 53 3.83 -18.80 11.94
CA GLY A 53 2.83 -19.34 10.99
C GLY A 53 2.77 -18.55 9.68
N ARG A 54 3.00 -17.24 9.71
CA ARG A 54 3.06 -16.37 8.52
C ARG A 54 4.38 -16.50 7.75
N MET A 55 5.50 -16.75 8.44
CA MET A 55 6.79 -17.04 7.79
C MET A 55 6.71 -18.31 6.94
N PHE A 56 5.98 -19.34 7.37
CA PHE A 56 5.77 -20.56 6.58
C PHE A 56 4.89 -20.34 5.34
N ALA A 57 4.05 -19.30 5.34
CA ALA A 57 3.24 -18.91 4.18
C ALA A 57 3.98 -17.95 3.22
N GLY A 58 5.23 -17.57 3.49
CA GLY A 58 5.99 -16.60 2.70
C GLY A 58 5.54 -15.14 2.89
N GLU A 59 4.81 -14.85 3.97
CA GLU A 59 4.09 -13.59 4.18
C GLU A 59 4.49 -12.92 5.49
N SER A 60 5.78 -12.66 5.72
CA SER A 60 6.20 -11.90 6.89
C SER A 60 6.06 -10.39 6.62
N LEU A 61 5.09 -9.75 7.28
CA LEU A 61 5.06 -8.30 7.39
C LEU A 61 6.09 -7.86 8.44
N PHE A 62 7.32 -7.62 8.02
CA PHE A 62 8.29 -6.95 8.87
C PHE A 62 7.87 -5.48 9.00
N MET A 63 7.55 -5.07 10.22
CA MET A 63 7.16 -3.71 10.55
C MET A 63 8.27 -3.02 11.34
N ALA A 64 8.58 -1.80 10.97
CA ALA A 64 9.41 -0.91 11.75
C ALA A 64 8.51 0.05 12.54
N THR A 65 8.66 0.10 13.85
CA THR A 65 7.95 1.01 14.75
C THR A 65 8.90 2.10 15.22
N TYR A 66 8.45 3.33 15.13
CA TYR A 66 9.18 4.55 15.51
C TYR A 66 8.46 5.23 16.67
N THR A 67 9.14 5.33 17.81
CA THR A 67 8.58 5.85 19.06
C THR A 67 9.27 7.13 19.48
N ALA A 68 8.51 8.19 19.69
CA ALA A 68 9.02 9.46 20.18
C ALA A 68 9.58 9.35 21.60
N GLN A 69 10.79 9.82 21.83
CA GLN A 69 11.43 9.92 23.15
C GLN A 69 11.22 11.28 23.80
N ARG A 70 10.72 12.26 23.04
CA ARG A 70 10.40 13.62 23.48
C ARG A 70 9.28 14.23 22.66
N PRO A 71 8.55 15.22 23.16
CA PRO A 71 7.60 16.02 22.38
C PRO A 71 8.32 16.78 21.26
N GLY A 72 7.59 17.02 20.15
CA GLY A 72 8.11 17.74 19.00
C GLY A 72 9.11 16.97 18.12
N ALA A 73 9.34 15.69 18.40
CA ALA A 73 10.10 14.84 17.50
C ALA A 73 9.32 14.67 16.18
N LEU A 74 10.03 14.65 15.05
CA LEU A 74 9.46 14.62 13.70
C LEU A 74 10.01 13.42 12.93
N ILE A 75 9.12 12.73 12.21
CA ILE A 75 9.47 11.66 11.28
C ILE A 75 8.73 11.86 9.96
N ALA A 76 9.35 11.43 8.86
CA ALA A 76 8.75 11.51 7.54
C ALA A 76 8.82 10.18 6.77
N PHE A 77 7.77 9.96 5.97
CA PHE A 77 7.63 8.85 5.05
C PHE A 77 7.29 9.43 3.68
N ALA A 78 8.15 9.19 2.68
CA ALA A 78 7.97 9.69 1.33
C ALA A 78 7.37 8.63 0.42
N SER A 79 6.62 9.09 -0.57
CA SER A 79 6.15 8.26 -1.67
C SER A 79 7.34 7.72 -2.46
N THR A 80 7.24 6.48 -2.94
CA THR A 80 8.29 5.82 -3.72
C THR A 80 8.26 6.21 -5.19
N VAL A 81 7.11 6.73 -5.64
CA VAL A 81 6.88 7.17 -7.02
C VAL A 81 6.13 8.50 -7.04
N ALA A 82 6.04 9.12 -8.22
CA ALA A 82 5.19 10.29 -8.42
C ALA A 82 3.72 9.95 -8.16
N GLY A 83 3.06 10.78 -7.33
CA GLY A 83 1.69 10.49 -6.96
C GLY A 83 1.18 11.31 -5.78
N GLN A 84 0.35 10.70 -4.94
CA GLN A 84 -0.30 11.35 -3.82
C GLN A 84 -0.20 10.50 -2.55
N ILE A 85 -0.32 11.14 -1.40
CA ILE A 85 -0.51 10.46 -0.11
C ILE A 85 -1.93 10.72 0.36
N TYR A 86 -2.70 9.65 0.58
CA TYR A 86 -4.08 9.70 1.05
C TYR A 86 -4.14 9.43 2.56
N PRO A 87 -4.51 10.42 3.40
CA PRO A 87 -4.74 10.22 4.83
C PRO A 87 -6.08 9.52 5.05
N LEU A 88 -6.05 8.35 5.64
CA LEU A 88 -7.23 7.58 6.01
C LEU A 88 -7.51 7.73 7.50
N ASP A 89 -8.58 8.39 7.88
CA ASP A 89 -9.09 8.33 9.26
C ASP A 89 -9.82 7.00 9.48
N VAL A 90 -9.10 6.05 10.06
CA VAL A 90 -9.62 4.69 10.33
C VAL A 90 -10.73 4.73 11.37
N SER A 91 -10.67 5.67 12.32
CA SER A 91 -11.70 5.83 13.35
C SER A 91 -13.03 6.27 12.76
N ALA A 92 -13.01 7.18 11.79
CA ALA A 92 -14.22 7.71 11.14
C ALA A 92 -14.80 6.76 10.09
N THR A 93 -13.94 6.06 9.33
CA THR A 93 -14.36 5.20 8.22
C THR A 93 -14.64 3.76 8.61
N GLY A 94 -14.20 3.32 9.79
CA GLY A 94 -14.23 1.91 10.20
C GLY A 94 -13.15 1.05 9.52
N GLY A 95 -12.27 1.68 8.74
CA GLY A 95 -11.21 1.03 7.99
C GLY A 95 -11.62 0.56 6.58
N LEU A 96 -10.68 -0.04 5.87
CA LEU A 96 -10.86 -0.51 4.49
C LEU A 96 -9.91 -1.65 4.15
N ILE A 97 -10.09 -2.22 2.97
CA ILE A 97 -9.16 -3.18 2.36
C ILE A 97 -8.27 -2.41 1.38
N CYS A 98 -6.95 -2.52 1.52
CA CYS A 98 -6.00 -1.88 0.59
C CYS A 98 -5.02 -2.91 -0.01
N GLN A 99 -4.46 -2.58 -1.15
CA GLN A 99 -3.33 -3.31 -1.72
C GLN A 99 -2.10 -3.12 -0.82
N LYS A 100 -1.27 -4.17 -0.65
CA LYS A 100 -0.07 -4.14 0.22
C LYS A 100 0.86 -2.98 -0.14
N GLY A 101 1.08 -2.72 -1.44
CA GLY A 101 1.92 -1.63 -1.94
C GLY A 101 1.40 -0.24 -1.62
N ALA A 102 0.09 -0.09 -1.39
CA ALA A 102 -0.49 1.21 -1.06
C ALA A 102 -0.31 1.61 0.41
N PHE A 103 0.05 0.70 1.32
CA PHE A 103 0.25 1.05 2.72
C PHE A 103 1.60 1.74 2.93
N LEU A 104 1.60 3.00 3.33
CA LEU A 104 2.82 3.77 3.61
C LEU A 104 3.20 3.72 5.10
N CYS A 105 2.36 4.23 5.98
CA CYS A 105 2.58 4.19 7.43
C CYS A 105 1.26 4.42 8.20
N ALA A 106 1.26 4.16 9.50
CA ALA A 106 0.10 4.41 10.35
C ALA A 106 0.49 4.67 11.81
N GLN A 107 -0.46 5.23 12.57
CA GLN A 107 -0.40 5.31 14.03
C GLN A 107 -0.41 3.91 14.65
N ASP A 108 0.22 3.77 15.82
CA ASP A 108 0.37 2.48 16.52
C ASP A 108 -0.96 1.79 16.88
N SER A 109 -2.02 2.57 17.04
CA SER A 109 -3.39 2.10 17.34
C SER A 109 -4.14 1.54 16.11
N VAL A 110 -3.56 1.65 14.91
CA VAL A 110 -4.07 1.05 13.68
C VAL A 110 -3.58 -0.40 13.58
N ASN A 111 -4.46 -1.29 13.14
CA ASN A 111 -4.15 -2.67 12.84
C ASN A 111 -4.09 -2.88 11.34
N VAL A 112 -3.05 -3.60 10.87
CA VAL A 112 -2.89 -4.02 9.48
C VAL A 112 -2.74 -5.54 9.45
N ASN A 113 -3.69 -6.22 8.82
CA ASN A 113 -3.71 -7.68 8.72
C ASN A 113 -3.82 -8.09 7.26
N ILE A 114 -3.15 -9.18 6.87
CA ILE A 114 -3.35 -9.76 5.54
C ILE A 114 -4.76 -10.34 5.49
N SER A 115 -5.56 -9.89 4.53
CA SER A 115 -6.93 -10.36 4.31
C SER A 115 -7.02 -11.34 3.15
N PHE A 116 -6.14 -11.23 2.17
CA PHE A 116 -6.14 -12.07 0.99
C PHE A 116 -4.77 -12.12 0.32
N THR A 117 -4.40 -13.30 -0.18
CA THR A 117 -3.18 -13.49 -0.99
C THR A 117 -3.52 -14.36 -2.19
N LYS A 118 -3.19 -13.90 -3.39
CA LYS A 118 -3.22 -14.70 -4.62
C LYS A 118 -1.84 -14.71 -5.24
N LYS A 119 -1.21 -15.88 -5.29
CA LYS A 119 0.04 -16.06 -6.04
C LYS A 119 -0.26 -15.87 -7.53
N ILE A 120 0.32 -14.85 -8.10
CA ILE A 120 0.27 -14.57 -9.53
C ILE A 120 1.66 -14.93 -10.04
N SER A 121 1.75 -15.87 -10.99
CA SER A 121 3.01 -16.44 -11.48
C SER A 121 3.85 -15.49 -12.32
N SER A 122 3.39 -14.29 -12.56
CA SER A 122 4.10 -13.24 -13.28
C SER A 122 4.89 -12.35 -12.32
N GLY A 123 6.05 -11.86 -12.74
CA GLY A 123 6.89 -10.94 -11.99
C GLY A 123 6.25 -9.58 -11.64
N PHE A 124 4.97 -9.39 -11.99
CA PHE A 124 4.19 -8.15 -11.90
C PHE A 124 4.10 -7.55 -10.47
N PHE A 125 4.17 -8.41 -9.44
CA PHE A 125 4.10 -7.97 -8.03
C PHE A 125 5.37 -8.39 -7.25
N GLY A 126 6.54 -8.31 -7.87
CA GLY A 126 7.81 -8.62 -7.21
C GLY A 126 7.94 -10.07 -6.74
N GLY A 127 7.18 -11.02 -7.33
CA GLY A 127 7.21 -12.43 -6.96
C GLY A 127 6.36 -12.80 -5.74
N GLU A 128 5.87 -11.82 -4.96
CA GLU A 128 5.01 -12.07 -3.78
C GLU A 128 3.54 -12.33 -4.15
N GLY A 129 3.11 -11.93 -5.34
CA GLY A 129 1.73 -11.99 -5.77
C GLY A 129 0.90 -10.78 -5.32
N PHE A 130 -0.41 -10.83 -5.59
CA PHE A 130 -1.34 -9.78 -5.17
C PHE A 130 -1.78 -10.02 -3.74
N ILE A 131 -1.49 -9.07 -2.86
CA ILE A 131 -1.78 -9.14 -1.43
C ILE A 131 -2.68 -7.97 -1.05
N LEU A 132 -3.80 -8.29 -0.40
CA LEU A 132 -4.70 -7.31 0.20
C LEU A 132 -4.54 -7.31 1.73
N GLN A 133 -4.59 -6.11 2.29
CA GLN A 133 -4.48 -5.86 3.72
C GLN A 133 -5.76 -5.22 4.24
N ASP A 134 -6.24 -5.69 5.38
CA ASP A 134 -7.34 -5.10 6.13
C ASP A 134 -6.77 -4.08 7.12
N ILE A 135 -7.06 -2.80 6.89
CA ILE A 135 -6.72 -1.69 7.78
C ILE A 135 -7.89 -1.44 8.71
N SER A 136 -7.65 -1.51 10.02
CA SER A 136 -8.68 -1.39 11.07
C SER A 136 -8.13 -0.75 12.34
N GLY A 137 -8.96 -0.59 13.35
CA GLY A 137 -8.58 0.00 14.63
C GLY A 137 -8.93 1.47 14.74
N GLN A 138 -8.04 2.27 15.33
CA GLN A 138 -8.26 3.69 15.62
C GLN A 138 -7.06 4.52 15.15
N GLY A 139 -7.31 5.77 14.72
CA GLY A 139 -6.26 6.69 14.31
C GLY A 139 -6.14 6.84 12.80
N ILE A 140 -4.98 7.34 12.35
CA ILE A 140 -4.74 7.69 10.96
C ILE A 140 -3.75 6.70 10.34
N ALA A 141 -4.10 6.16 9.18
CA ALA A 141 -3.19 5.49 8.26
C ALA A 141 -2.94 6.39 7.03
N PHE A 142 -1.78 6.24 6.41
CA PHE A 142 -1.43 6.95 5.19
C PHE A 142 -1.23 5.92 4.09
N LEU A 143 -1.92 6.15 2.97
CA LEU A 143 -1.80 5.32 1.79
C LEU A 143 -1.03 6.08 0.71
N GLU A 144 -0.13 5.39 0.03
CA GLU A 144 0.54 5.84 -1.18
C GLU A 144 -0.35 5.55 -2.38
N VAL A 145 -0.46 6.52 -3.28
CA VAL A 145 -1.24 6.45 -4.53
C VAL A 145 -0.31 6.79 -5.68
N ASP A 146 -0.17 5.89 -6.63
CA ASP A 146 0.68 6.09 -7.81
C ASP A 146 -0.06 6.95 -8.85
N GLY A 147 0.50 8.13 -9.19
CA GLY A 147 -0.18 9.13 -10.01
C GLY A 147 -1.32 9.82 -9.26
N ASP A 148 -2.47 9.96 -9.90
CA ASP A 148 -3.64 10.64 -9.34
C ASP A 148 -4.64 9.66 -8.70
N LEU A 149 -5.21 10.10 -7.57
CA LEU A 149 -6.29 9.40 -6.90
C LEU A 149 -7.62 9.60 -7.64
N VAL A 150 -8.30 8.50 -7.93
CA VAL A 150 -9.67 8.48 -8.47
C VAL A 150 -10.59 7.75 -7.51
N GLU A 151 -11.56 8.46 -6.97
CA GLU A 151 -12.58 7.87 -6.09
C GLU A 151 -13.84 7.53 -6.88
N LYS A 152 -14.38 6.32 -6.67
CA LYS A 152 -15.65 5.84 -7.23
C LYS A 152 -16.56 5.35 -6.12
N GLN A 153 -17.84 5.69 -6.22
CA GLN A 153 -18.88 5.18 -5.34
C GLN A 153 -19.73 4.17 -6.15
N LEU A 154 -19.68 2.90 -5.78
CA LEU A 154 -20.46 1.84 -6.43
C LEU A 154 -21.81 1.68 -5.74
N ALA A 155 -22.88 1.64 -6.53
CA ALA A 155 -24.22 1.29 -6.07
C ALA A 155 -24.32 -0.23 -5.74
N PRO A 156 -25.35 -0.67 -4.98
CA PRO A 156 -25.57 -2.10 -4.74
C PRO A 156 -25.65 -2.90 -6.04
N GLY A 157 -24.77 -3.90 -6.20
CA GLY A 157 -24.69 -4.75 -7.38
C GLY A 157 -23.98 -4.13 -8.59
N GLU A 158 -23.59 -2.87 -8.52
CA GLU A 158 -22.78 -2.24 -9.57
C GLU A 158 -21.41 -2.91 -9.65
N ILE A 159 -20.96 -3.18 -10.88
CA ILE A 159 -19.71 -3.87 -11.14
C ILE A 159 -18.74 -2.90 -11.83
N LEU A 160 -17.52 -2.81 -11.29
CA LEU A 160 -16.38 -2.13 -11.88
C LEU A 160 -15.26 -3.15 -12.11
N LYS A 161 -14.73 -3.21 -13.33
CA LYS A 161 -13.54 -4.01 -13.65
C LYS A 161 -12.34 -3.08 -13.79
N VAL A 162 -11.28 -3.38 -13.07
CA VAL A 162 -10.08 -2.55 -12.96
C VAL A 162 -8.86 -3.44 -13.19
N ASP A 163 -7.83 -2.91 -13.87
CA ASP A 163 -6.52 -3.55 -13.82
C ASP A 163 -6.08 -3.69 -12.37
N THR A 164 -5.60 -4.88 -12.00
CA THR A 164 -5.31 -5.19 -10.59
C THR A 164 -4.29 -4.23 -9.99
N GLY A 165 -3.32 -3.73 -10.76
CA GLY A 165 -2.32 -2.76 -10.33
C GLY A 165 -2.86 -1.34 -10.11
N ASN A 166 -4.05 -1.02 -10.63
CA ASN A 166 -4.68 0.29 -10.45
C ASN A 166 -5.65 0.36 -9.26
N VAL A 167 -5.80 -0.72 -8.49
CA VAL A 167 -6.62 -0.73 -7.26
C VAL A 167 -5.75 -0.28 -6.09
N VAL A 168 -6.10 0.83 -5.43
CA VAL A 168 -5.47 1.28 -4.18
C VAL A 168 -6.14 0.62 -2.99
N ALA A 169 -7.46 0.84 -2.86
CA ALA A 169 -8.25 0.38 -1.72
C ALA A 169 -9.74 0.37 -2.02
N PHE A 170 -10.52 -0.26 -1.14
CA PHE A 170 -11.99 -0.26 -1.22
C PHE A 170 -12.63 -0.52 0.15
N ASP A 171 -13.86 -0.08 0.32
CA ASP A 171 -14.62 -0.34 1.53
C ASP A 171 -14.88 -1.84 1.72
N ARG A 172 -14.96 -2.32 2.96
CA ARG A 172 -15.20 -3.73 3.30
C ARG A 172 -16.52 -4.28 2.77
N SER A 173 -17.48 -3.41 2.45
CA SER A 173 -18.76 -3.77 1.82
C SER A 173 -18.62 -4.15 0.35
N VAL A 174 -17.55 -3.75 -0.31
CA VAL A 174 -17.26 -4.08 -1.71
C VAL A 174 -16.75 -5.52 -1.80
N ARG A 175 -17.40 -6.34 -2.62
CA ARG A 175 -16.90 -7.69 -2.94
C ARG A 175 -15.89 -7.58 -4.07
N TYR A 176 -14.84 -8.39 -4.02
CA TYR A 176 -13.81 -8.43 -5.03
C TYR A 176 -13.55 -9.86 -5.51
N GLU A 177 -13.25 -9.98 -6.79
CA GLU A 177 -12.85 -11.21 -7.47
C GLU A 177 -11.70 -10.89 -8.42
N ILE A 178 -10.71 -11.77 -8.55
CA ILE A 178 -9.61 -11.59 -9.51
C ILE A 178 -9.85 -12.53 -10.68
N GLU A 179 -10.08 -11.92 -11.86
CA GLU A 179 -10.29 -12.60 -13.14
C GLU A 179 -8.98 -12.64 -13.93
N THR A 180 -8.66 -13.77 -14.53
CA THR A 180 -7.55 -13.89 -15.49
C THR A 180 -8.13 -13.81 -16.90
N VAL A 181 -7.69 -12.84 -17.69
CA VAL A 181 -8.10 -12.70 -19.08
C VAL A 181 -7.30 -13.68 -19.93
N LYS A 182 -7.97 -14.74 -20.42
CA LYS A 182 -7.35 -15.75 -21.30
C LYS A 182 -7.32 -15.24 -22.74
N GLY A 183 -6.21 -15.47 -23.44
CA GLY A 183 -6.13 -15.30 -24.90
C GLY A 183 -5.38 -14.07 -25.42
N LEU A 184 -5.08 -13.07 -24.61
CA LEU A 184 -4.31 -11.89 -25.04
C LEU A 184 -2.85 -11.88 -24.57
N GLY A 185 -2.48 -12.79 -23.65
CA GLY A 185 -1.20 -12.79 -22.95
C GLY A 185 0.04 -13.09 -23.78
N ASN A 186 -0.11 -13.69 -24.96
CA ASN A 186 1.06 -14.15 -25.74
C ASN A 186 1.59 -13.14 -26.76
N ILE A 187 0.85 -12.06 -27.06
CA ILE A 187 1.19 -11.17 -28.16
C ILE A 187 1.63 -9.77 -27.73
N PHE A 188 1.04 -9.22 -26.64
CA PHE A 188 1.29 -7.82 -26.26
C PHE A 188 1.99 -7.62 -24.92
N PHE A 189 1.98 -8.60 -24.00
CA PHE A 189 2.48 -8.44 -22.61
C PHE A 189 3.59 -9.43 -22.22
N GLY A 190 4.42 -9.84 -23.16
CA GLY A 190 5.58 -10.69 -22.83
C GLY A 190 5.26 -12.07 -22.24
N GLY A 191 4.04 -12.60 -22.48
CA GLY A 191 3.65 -13.93 -21.97
C GLY A 191 2.93 -13.92 -20.60
N GLU A 192 2.77 -12.76 -19.98
CA GLU A 192 2.11 -12.60 -18.67
C GLU A 192 0.65 -12.22 -18.88
N GLY A 193 -0.28 -12.95 -18.23
CA GLY A 193 -1.73 -12.72 -18.38
C GLY A 193 -2.16 -11.38 -17.77
N LEU A 194 -3.12 -10.70 -18.39
CA LEU A 194 -3.79 -9.55 -17.81
C LEU A 194 -4.69 -10.03 -16.65
N PHE A 195 -4.52 -9.42 -15.47
CA PHE A 195 -5.34 -9.69 -14.29
C PHE A 195 -6.25 -8.50 -14.02
N LEU A 196 -7.56 -8.75 -14.04
CA LEU A 196 -8.58 -7.78 -13.69
C LEU A 196 -9.13 -8.07 -12.30
N THR A 197 -9.24 -7.04 -11.50
CA THR A 197 -10.03 -7.06 -10.27
C THR A 197 -11.44 -6.61 -10.60
N LYS A 198 -12.41 -7.49 -10.39
CA LYS A 198 -13.83 -7.20 -10.45
C LYS A 198 -14.30 -6.78 -9.07
N LEU A 199 -14.74 -5.54 -8.96
CA LEU A 199 -15.26 -4.95 -7.74
C LEU A 199 -16.79 -4.83 -7.86
N THR A 200 -17.52 -5.31 -6.84
CA THR A 200 -19.00 -5.26 -6.82
C THR A 200 -19.47 -4.52 -5.57
N GLY A 201 -20.16 -3.40 -5.77
CA GLY A 201 -20.74 -2.57 -4.72
C GLY A 201 -21.81 -3.26 -3.86
N PRO A 202 -22.25 -2.65 -2.79
CA PRO A 202 -22.10 -1.20 -2.54
C PRO A 202 -20.79 -0.83 -1.84
N GLY A 203 -20.30 0.37 -2.10
CA GLY A 203 -19.19 0.97 -1.35
C GLY A 203 -18.25 1.81 -2.20
N ARG A 204 -17.31 2.47 -1.52
CA ARG A 204 -16.30 3.31 -2.12
C ARG A 204 -15.13 2.49 -2.62
N VAL A 205 -14.55 2.91 -3.74
CA VAL A 205 -13.34 2.34 -4.33
C VAL A 205 -12.36 3.47 -4.61
N LEU A 206 -11.11 3.29 -4.20
CA LEU A 206 -9.98 4.19 -4.45
C LEU A 206 -9.10 3.56 -5.52
N LEU A 207 -8.87 4.28 -6.60
CA LEU A 207 -8.06 3.86 -7.74
C LEU A 207 -6.90 4.82 -7.93
N GLN A 208 -5.86 4.36 -8.60
CA GLN A 208 -4.71 5.14 -9.02
C GLN A 208 -4.56 5.13 -10.54
N THR A 209 -4.05 6.24 -11.09
CA THR A 209 -3.91 6.40 -12.54
C THR A 209 -2.63 5.79 -13.10
N GLN A 210 -1.62 5.54 -12.25
CA GLN A 210 -0.37 4.89 -12.63
C GLN A 210 -0.31 3.47 -12.05
N ASN A 211 0.26 2.55 -12.81
CA ASN A 211 0.57 1.18 -12.39
C ASN A 211 2.08 1.00 -12.41
N LEU A 212 2.71 0.98 -11.24
CA LEU A 212 4.16 0.89 -11.11
C LEU A 212 4.73 -0.41 -11.72
N ALA A 213 3.98 -1.51 -11.65
CA ALA A 213 4.41 -2.78 -12.23
C ALA A 213 4.52 -2.70 -13.76
N GLU A 214 3.57 -2.04 -14.43
CA GLU A 214 3.64 -1.76 -15.87
C GLU A 214 4.78 -0.80 -16.20
N PHE A 215 4.93 0.28 -15.43
CA PHE A 215 6.02 1.23 -15.63
C PHE A 215 7.39 0.57 -15.49
N ALA A 216 7.59 -0.30 -14.49
CA ALA A 216 8.81 -1.07 -14.32
C ALA A 216 9.06 -2.06 -15.46
N GLY A 217 8.01 -2.62 -16.06
CA GLY A 217 8.09 -3.48 -17.24
C GLY A 217 8.66 -2.78 -18.49
N PHE A 218 8.45 -1.47 -18.64
CA PHE A 218 9.05 -0.66 -19.70
C PHE A 218 10.51 -0.27 -19.44
N SER A 219 10.96 -0.27 -18.18
CA SER A 219 12.30 0.18 -17.78
C SER A 219 13.45 -0.63 -18.41
N PRO A 220 13.40 -1.97 -18.55
CA PRO A 220 14.46 -2.74 -19.23
C PRO A 220 14.65 -2.38 -20.70
N LEU A 221 13.60 -1.94 -21.39
CA LEU A 221 13.67 -1.51 -22.80
C LEU A 221 14.37 -0.15 -22.92
N LEU A 222 14.14 0.76 -21.97
CA LEU A 222 14.77 2.08 -21.94
C LEU A 222 16.27 1.98 -21.58
N LEU A 223 16.66 1.08 -20.69
CA LEU A 223 18.06 0.89 -20.29
C LEU A 223 18.88 0.18 -21.38
N ARG A 224 18.28 -0.70 -22.20
CA ARG A 224 18.98 -1.37 -23.31
C ARG A 224 19.32 -0.42 -24.46
N SER A 225 18.50 0.61 -24.71
CA SER A 225 18.77 1.57 -25.78
C SER A 225 19.90 2.55 -25.48
N SER A 226 20.31 2.69 -24.20
CA SER A 226 21.33 3.64 -23.76
C SER A 226 22.77 3.08 -23.80
N PHE A 227 22.94 1.78 -24.02
CA PHE A 227 24.26 1.11 -24.00
C PHE A 227 24.70 0.48 -25.33
N THR A 228 23.99 0.76 -26.44
CA THR A 228 24.42 0.39 -27.79
C THR A 228 24.70 1.65 -28.61
N GLY A 229 25.76 2.34 -28.25
CA GLY A 229 26.35 3.45 -28.98
C GLY A 229 27.86 3.42 -28.83
#